data_727c71743fe594704ff5bbdd4ccd78d8
#
_entry.id   727c71743fe594704ff5bbdd4ccd78d8
#
_cell.length_a   1.000
_cell.length_b   1.000
_cell.length_c   1.000
_cell.angle_alpha   90.00
_cell.angle_beta   90.00
_cell.angle_gamma   90.00
#
_symmetry.space_group_name_H-M   'P 1'
#
loop_
_entity.id
_entity.type
_entity.pdbx_description
1 polymer ?
#
loop_
_entity_poly.entity_id
_entity_poly.type
_entity_poly.pdbx_seq_one_letter_code
_entity_poly.pdbx_strand_id
1 'polypeptide(L)'
;MKKLLSTFVMVYIAATAFAQTVSFTSPNAESQKMLDSVKYVLPEFSAGMVIFNNGEQSNGALNINTIDQKLHFIDPSGKILVLSNNDQVARAFIKGRSFINSRYGYIEIYETSGEIFMGEVRKVGFISEDKQGAFGSKSQTTSIQTISSIQAGNGYMIDFEKQKNSPYTYKKTPYLCRKGIVQPVTKKVFIKCFPDKKEAIEKYISENDPNLNNVQEVREMFRAISK
;
A
#
# COMPACT_ATOMS: atom_id res chain seq x y z
N MET A 1 -62.98 -1.32 2.28
CA MET A 1 -61.70 -1.66 1.59
C MET A 1 -60.66 -0.66 2.02
N LYS A 2 -59.77 -1.00 2.98
CA LYS A 2 -58.71 -0.14 3.48
C LYS A 2 -57.45 -0.46 2.68
N LYS A 3 -56.94 0.54 1.92
CA LYS A 3 -55.66 0.44 1.23
C LYS A 3 -54.53 0.68 2.24
N LEU A 4 -53.70 -0.37 2.51
CA LEU A 4 -52.44 -0.22 3.23
C LEU A 4 -51.42 0.41 2.27
N LEU A 5 -50.99 1.58 2.63
CA LEU A 5 -49.86 2.26 2.00
C LEU A 5 -48.60 1.75 2.71
N SER A 6 -47.84 0.88 2.04
CA SER A 6 -46.53 0.43 2.51
C SER A 6 -45.49 1.48 2.20
N THR A 7 -45.05 2.19 3.23
CA THR A 7 -43.96 3.19 3.12
C THR A 7 -42.65 2.44 3.16
N PHE A 8 -41.97 2.30 2.03
CA PHE A 8 -40.63 1.75 1.91
C PHE A 8 -39.64 2.81 2.43
N VAL A 9 -39.15 2.64 3.64
CA VAL A 9 -38.06 3.45 4.19
C VAL A 9 -36.77 2.95 3.60
N MET A 10 -36.26 3.68 2.61
CA MET A 10 -34.92 3.47 2.04
C MET A 10 -33.88 3.99 3.04
N VAL A 11 -33.26 3.10 3.78
CA VAL A 11 -32.12 3.44 4.64
C VAL A 11 -30.90 3.66 3.74
N TYR A 12 -30.57 4.91 3.48
CA TYR A 12 -29.27 5.29 2.89
C TYR A 12 -28.20 5.08 3.95
N ILE A 13 -27.45 3.98 3.84
CA ILE A 13 -26.19 3.82 4.56
C ILE A 13 -25.17 4.69 3.80
N ALA A 14 -24.95 5.91 4.30
CA ALA A 14 -23.82 6.71 3.87
C ALA A 14 -22.53 5.97 4.28
N ALA A 15 -21.92 5.28 3.33
CA ALA A 15 -20.58 4.77 3.49
C ALA A 15 -19.63 5.97 3.54
N THR A 16 -19.25 6.40 4.74
CA THR A 16 -18.22 7.41 4.93
C THR A 16 -16.93 6.85 4.34
N ALA A 17 -16.50 7.45 3.23
CA ALA A 17 -15.23 7.16 2.59
C ALA A 17 -14.10 7.56 3.57
N PHE A 18 -13.59 6.62 4.33
CA PHE A 18 -12.42 6.85 5.17
C PHE A 18 -11.21 7.06 4.25
N ALA A 19 -10.56 8.21 4.41
CA ALA A 19 -9.25 8.43 3.81
C ALA A 19 -8.35 7.24 4.15
N GLN A 20 -7.68 6.66 3.14
CA GLN A 20 -6.85 5.45 3.32
C GLN A 20 -5.50 5.74 4.01
N THR A 21 -5.40 6.90 4.64
CA THR A 21 -4.28 7.27 5.50
C THR A 21 -4.77 7.37 6.93
N VAL A 22 -4.25 6.51 7.79
CA VAL A 22 -4.50 6.56 9.23
C VAL A 22 -3.24 7.05 9.92
N SER A 23 -3.37 8.09 10.74
CA SER A 23 -2.24 8.69 11.48
C SER A 23 -2.43 8.45 12.97
N PHE A 24 -1.40 7.94 13.63
CA PHE A 24 -1.34 7.72 15.07
C PHE A 24 -0.30 8.66 15.65
N THR A 25 -0.77 9.73 16.28
CA THR A 25 0.09 10.82 16.82
C THR A 25 0.50 10.62 18.26
N SER A 26 -0.15 9.71 18.97
CA SER A 26 0.16 9.44 20.39
C SER A 26 0.56 7.98 20.57
N PRO A 27 1.76 7.70 21.11
CA PRO A 27 2.19 6.35 21.41
C PRO A 27 1.40 5.80 22.60
N ASN A 28 0.56 4.82 22.37
CA ASN A 28 -0.19 4.09 23.39
C ASN A 28 -0.32 2.62 23.02
N ALA A 29 -0.88 1.80 23.91
CA ALA A 29 -1.05 0.36 23.67
C ALA A 29 -1.91 0.06 22.44
N GLU A 30 -2.90 0.91 22.12
CA GLU A 30 -3.78 0.74 20.98
C GLU A 30 -3.03 1.03 19.66
N SER A 31 -2.25 2.13 19.60
CA SER A 31 -1.44 2.45 18.42
C SER A 31 -0.38 1.39 18.17
N GLN A 32 0.22 0.80 19.23
CA GLN A 32 1.16 -0.29 19.10
C GLN A 32 0.49 -1.56 18.56
N LYS A 33 -0.66 -1.95 19.08
CA LYS A 33 -1.44 -3.10 18.57
C LYS A 33 -1.81 -2.90 17.09
N MET A 34 -2.17 -1.66 16.71
CA MET A 34 -2.46 -1.35 15.32
C MET A 34 -1.20 -1.44 14.45
N LEU A 35 -0.05 -0.92 14.91
CA LEU A 35 1.23 -1.03 14.21
C LEU A 35 1.59 -2.50 13.95
N ASP A 36 1.45 -3.35 14.97
CA ASP A 36 1.70 -4.79 14.84
C ASP A 36 0.78 -5.44 13.81
N SER A 37 -0.47 -4.99 13.71
CA SER A 37 -1.45 -5.51 12.75
C SER A 37 -1.18 -5.08 11.30
N VAL A 38 -0.51 -3.95 11.07
CA VAL A 38 -0.21 -3.40 9.74
C VAL A 38 1.26 -3.53 9.34
N LYS A 39 2.12 -4.00 10.24
CA LYS A 39 3.56 -4.20 10.03
C LYS A 39 3.87 -5.09 8.82
N TYR A 40 3.02 -6.06 8.55
CA TYR A 40 3.11 -6.94 7.40
C TYR A 40 1.87 -6.81 6.51
N VAL A 41 2.04 -7.07 5.22
CA VAL A 41 0.93 -7.05 4.24
C VAL A 41 -0.05 -8.19 4.49
N LEU A 42 0.44 -9.35 4.94
CA LEU A 42 -0.37 -10.51 5.32
C LEU A 42 -0.37 -10.65 6.85
N PRO A 43 -1.45 -11.14 7.46
CA PRO A 43 -1.50 -11.31 8.91
C PRO A 43 -0.49 -12.35 9.43
N GLU A 44 -0.03 -13.25 8.58
CA GLU A 44 0.95 -14.30 8.90
C GLU A 44 1.89 -14.56 7.72
N PHE A 45 3.08 -15.10 8.00
CA PHE A 45 3.97 -15.62 6.97
C PHE A 45 3.30 -16.81 6.30
N SER A 46 3.33 -16.84 4.98
CA SER A 46 2.61 -17.83 4.19
C SER A 46 3.50 -18.40 3.09
N ALA A 47 3.21 -19.63 2.68
CA ALA A 47 3.88 -20.24 1.55
C ALA A 47 3.83 -19.34 0.32
N GLY A 48 4.97 -19.13 -0.29
CA GLY A 48 5.10 -18.24 -1.44
C GLY A 48 6.35 -18.54 -2.25
N MET A 49 6.42 -17.88 -3.40
CA MET A 49 7.52 -17.97 -4.36
C MET A 49 7.98 -16.57 -4.72
N VAL A 50 9.29 -16.40 -4.83
CA VAL A 50 9.94 -15.19 -5.33
C VAL A 50 10.51 -15.49 -6.71
N ILE A 51 10.37 -14.56 -7.64
CA ILE A 51 11.02 -14.59 -8.95
C ILE A 51 11.98 -13.41 -9.01
N PHE A 52 13.25 -13.70 -9.26
CA PHE A 52 14.30 -12.69 -9.41
C PHE A 52 14.38 -12.14 -10.84
N ASN A 53 15.07 -11.02 -11.01
CA ASN A 53 15.26 -10.38 -12.33
C ASN A 53 16.03 -11.26 -13.33
N ASN A 54 16.84 -12.20 -12.85
CA ASN A 54 17.54 -13.19 -13.67
C ASN A 54 16.69 -14.42 -14.02
N GLY A 55 15.43 -14.48 -13.57
CA GLY A 55 14.51 -15.60 -13.79
C GLY A 55 14.62 -16.72 -12.75
N GLU A 56 15.59 -16.69 -11.85
CA GLU A 56 15.67 -17.66 -10.74
C GLU A 56 14.46 -17.56 -9.83
N GLN A 57 14.13 -18.66 -9.17
CA GLN A 57 12.99 -18.76 -8.27
C GLN A 57 13.42 -19.31 -6.91
N SER A 58 12.78 -18.83 -5.85
CA SER A 58 12.96 -19.35 -4.50
C SER A 58 11.62 -19.45 -3.80
N ASN A 59 11.42 -20.51 -3.02
CA ASN A 59 10.20 -20.74 -2.25
C ASN A 59 10.49 -20.62 -0.75
N GLY A 60 9.47 -20.18 0.00
CA GLY A 60 9.59 -20.07 1.46
C GLY A 60 8.30 -19.62 2.13
N ALA A 61 8.35 -19.52 3.44
CA ALA A 61 7.32 -18.84 4.22
C ALA A 61 7.62 -17.33 4.18
N LEU A 62 6.85 -16.56 3.41
CA LEU A 62 7.14 -15.21 3.01
C LEU A 62 6.11 -14.21 3.56
N ASN A 63 6.55 -12.97 3.76
CA ASN A 63 5.68 -11.81 3.95
C ASN A 63 6.39 -10.54 3.47
N ILE A 64 5.64 -9.46 3.23
CA ILE A 64 6.18 -8.16 2.86
C ILE A 64 6.02 -7.22 4.05
N ASN A 65 7.11 -6.64 4.48
CA ASN A 65 7.09 -5.68 5.57
C ASN A 65 6.73 -4.28 5.04
N THR A 66 5.74 -3.64 5.66
CA THR A 66 5.22 -2.33 5.23
C THR A 66 6.08 -1.17 5.68
N ILE A 67 7.02 -1.39 6.60
CA ILE A 67 7.90 -0.37 7.17
C ILE A 67 9.14 -0.19 6.28
N ASP A 68 9.89 -1.29 6.05
CA ASP A 68 11.13 -1.25 5.26
C ASP A 68 10.90 -1.55 3.78
N GLN A 69 9.68 -1.94 3.39
CA GLN A 69 9.30 -2.29 2.03
C GLN A 69 10.14 -3.45 1.46
N LYS A 70 10.52 -4.39 2.32
CA LYS A 70 11.31 -5.57 1.94
C LYS A 70 10.52 -6.84 2.14
N LEU A 71 10.95 -7.87 1.43
CA LEU A 71 10.45 -9.22 1.60
C LEU A 71 11.19 -9.87 2.77
N HIS A 72 10.42 -10.37 3.72
CA HIS A 72 10.89 -11.14 4.86
C HIS A 72 10.50 -12.61 4.69
N PHE A 73 11.29 -13.50 5.28
CA PHE A 73 11.02 -14.94 5.26
C PHE A 73 11.35 -15.58 6.60
N ILE A 74 10.75 -16.74 6.85
CA ILE A 74 11.10 -17.57 8.01
C ILE A 74 12.14 -18.59 7.57
N ASP A 75 13.29 -18.62 8.24
CA ASP A 75 14.34 -19.59 8.02
C ASP A 75 13.99 -20.95 8.65
N PRO A 76 14.76 -22.03 8.36
CA PRO A 76 14.53 -23.35 8.96
C PRO A 76 14.63 -23.37 10.50
N SER A 77 15.27 -22.38 11.11
CA SER A 77 15.36 -22.25 12.58
C SER A 77 14.16 -21.52 13.20
N GLY A 78 13.20 -21.06 12.38
CA GLY A 78 12.04 -20.29 12.80
C GLY A 78 12.27 -18.79 12.97
N LYS A 79 13.44 -18.28 12.57
CA LYS A 79 13.75 -16.85 12.65
C LYS A 79 13.23 -16.09 11.43
N ILE A 80 12.73 -14.88 11.68
CA ILE A 80 12.34 -13.96 10.61
C ILE A 80 13.60 -13.24 10.12
N LEU A 81 13.91 -13.39 8.85
CA LEU A 81 15.04 -12.76 8.17
C LEU A 81 14.55 -11.87 7.03
N VAL A 82 15.36 -10.86 6.69
CA VAL A 82 15.14 -10.00 5.53
C VAL A 82 15.85 -10.61 4.32
N LEU A 83 15.20 -10.62 3.17
CA LEU A 83 15.82 -11.06 1.94
C LEU A 83 16.91 -10.05 1.52
N SER A 84 18.19 -10.49 1.53
CA SER A 84 19.35 -9.61 1.31
C SER A 84 19.40 -9.00 -0.09
N ASN A 85 18.99 -9.77 -1.11
CA ASN A 85 18.95 -9.38 -2.52
C ASN A 85 17.54 -8.90 -2.94
N ASN A 86 16.83 -8.19 -2.05
CA ASN A 86 15.47 -7.73 -2.26
C ASN A 86 15.31 -6.83 -3.51
N ASP A 87 16.33 -6.07 -3.87
CA ASP A 87 16.40 -5.24 -5.09
C ASP A 87 16.42 -6.05 -6.39
N GLN A 88 16.83 -7.31 -6.33
CA GLN A 88 16.85 -8.24 -7.46
C GLN A 88 15.52 -8.98 -7.64
N VAL A 89 14.59 -8.83 -6.71
CA VAL A 89 13.26 -9.43 -6.82
C VAL A 89 12.46 -8.71 -7.89
N ALA A 90 11.95 -9.44 -8.88
CA ALA A 90 11.00 -8.93 -9.87
C ALA A 90 9.56 -9.05 -9.35
N ARG A 91 9.20 -10.25 -8.86
CA ARG A 91 7.84 -10.58 -8.40
C ARG A 91 7.87 -11.50 -7.19
N ALA A 92 6.79 -11.42 -6.40
CA ALA A 92 6.50 -12.42 -5.38
C ALA A 92 5.04 -12.88 -5.49
N PHE A 93 4.83 -14.17 -5.23
CA PHE A 93 3.51 -14.78 -5.12
C PHE A 93 3.38 -15.35 -3.72
N ILE A 94 2.44 -14.84 -2.92
CA ILE A 94 2.30 -15.25 -1.52
C ILE A 94 0.81 -15.47 -1.24
N LYS A 95 0.45 -16.66 -0.81
CA LYS A 95 -0.96 -17.03 -0.48
C LYS A 95 -1.94 -16.67 -1.62
N GLY A 96 -1.57 -16.96 -2.88
CA GLY A 96 -2.39 -16.67 -4.06
C GLY A 96 -2.46 -15.19 -4.48
N ARG A 97 -1.73 -14.30 -3.80
CA ARG A 97 -1.64 -12.88 -4.13
C ARG A 97 -0.36 -12.60 -4.91
N SER A 98 -0.42 -11.70 -5.87
CA SER A 98 0.70 -11.33 -6.74
C SER A 98 1.22 -9.95 -6.37
N PHE A 99 2.54 -9.85 -6.25
CA PHE A 99 3.24 -8.62 -5.90
C PHE A 99 4.34 -8.34 -6.92
N ILE A 100 4.46 -7.08 -7.31
CA ILE A 100 5.58 -6.61 -8.15
C ILE A 100 6.46 -5.70 -7.31
N ASN A 101 7.77 -5.96 -7.31
CA ASN A 101 8.73 -5.05 -6.71
C ASN A 101 8.92 -3.81 -7.60
N SER A 102 8.90 -2.64 -7.01
CA SER A 102 9.06 -1.38 -7.71
C SER A 102 9.82 -0.36 -6.86
N ARG A 103 10.22 0.77 -7.46
CA ARG A 103 10.82 1.89 -6.71
C ARG A 103 9.91 2.47 -5.61
N TYR A 104 8.62 2.16 -5.62
CA TYR A 104 7.65 2.60 -4.61
C TYR A 104 7.45 1.59 -3.49
N GLY A 105 8.00 0.38 -3.62
CA GLY A 105 7.80 -0.78 -2.78
C GLY A 105 7.08 -1.90 -3.53
N TYR A 106 6.60 -2.89 -2.79
CA TYR A 106 5.85 -4.01 -3.36
C TYR A 106 4.40 -3.60 -3.64
N ILE A 107 4.01 -3.67 -4.92
CA ILE A 107 2.65 -3.40 -5.38
C ILE A 107 1.88 -4.71 -5.40
N GLU A 108 0.85 -4.83 -4.57
CA GLU A 108 -0.12 -5.90 -4.69
C GLU A 108 -1.04 -5.65 -5.87
N ILE A 109 -1.12 -6.61 -6.79
CA ILE A 109 -1.94 -6.50 -8.00
C ILE A 109 -3.37 -6.93 -7.69
N TYR A 110 -4.33 -6.10 -8.05
CA TYR A 110 -5.77 -6.36 -7.89
C TYR A 110 -6.51 -6.60 -9.19
N GLU A 111 -6.20 -5.79 -10.21
CA GLU A 111 -6.89 -5.83 -11.49
C GLU A 111 -5.88 -5.78 -12.62
N THR A 112 -6.21 -6.46 -13.73
CA THR A 112 -5.40 -6.47 -14.95
C THR A 112 -6.27 -6.31 -16.18
N SER A 113 -5.75 -5.61 -17.19
CA SER A 113 -6.38 -5.46 -18.51
C SER A 113 -5.27 -5.40 -19.57
N GLY A 114 -5.04 -6.50 -20.27
CA GLY A 114 -3.89 -6.66 -21.17
C GLY A 114 -2.55 -6.42 -20.45
N GLU A 115 -1.77 -5.45 -20.91
CA GLU A 115 -0.48 -5.06 -20.31
C GLU A 115 -0.62 -4.04 -19.18
N ILE A 116 -1.85 -3.68 -18.79
CA ILE A 116 -2.12 -2.69 -17.75
C ILE A 116 -2.55 -3.43 -16.51
N PHE A 117 -1.99 -3.06 -15.35
CA PHE A 117 -2.49 -3.52 -14.07
C PHE A 117 -2.69 -2.36 -13.10
N MET A 118 -3.61 -2.59 -12.16
CA MET A 118 -3.88 -1.72 -11.02
C MET A 118 -3.56 -2.47 -9.75
N GLY A 119 -2.88 -1.80 -8.82
CA GLY A 119 -2.54 -2.35 -7.53
C GLY A 119 -2.33 -1.29 -6.46
N GLU A 120 -1.94 -1.72 -5.27
CA GLU A 120 -1.62 -0.82 -4.16
C GLU A 120 -0.26 -1.12 -3.52
N VAL A 121 0.37 -0.08 -2.98
CA VAL A 121 1.45 -0.18 -2.00
C VAL A 121 0.90 0.16 -0.63
N ARG A 122 1.20 -0.67 0.37
CA ARG A 122 0.93 -0.41 1.79
C ARG A 122 2.21 0.01 2.46
N LYS A 123 2.20 1.16 3.12
CA LYS A 123 3.39 1.70 3.76
C LYS A 123 3.10 2.28 5.13
N VAL A 124 3.93 1.93 6.10
CA VAL A 124 4.04 2.61 7.37
C VAL A 124 5.18 3.63 7.27
N GLY A 125 4.92 4.87 7.69
CA GLY A 125 5.93 5.93 7.82
C GLY A 125 5.93 6.44 9.24
N PHE A 126 7.08 6.52 9.89
CA PHE A 126 7.20 7.15 11.21
C PHE A 126 7.28 8.65 11.06
N ILE A 127 6.62 9.37 11.97
CA ILE A 127 6.66 10.82 12.05
C ILE A 127 7.79 11.17 12.99
N SER A 128 8.84 11.85 12.49
CA SER A 128 9.88 12.39 13.37
C SER A 128 9.32 13.59 14.11
N GLU A 129 9.42 13.57 15.43
CA GLU A 129 9.20 14.80 16.23
C GLU A 129 10.25 15.83 15.81
N ASP A 130 9.81 17.08 15.65
CA ASP A 130 10.62 18.17 15.11
C ASP A 130 11.97 18.27 15.80
N LYS A 131 13.05 18.28 15.02
CA LYS A 131 14.31 18.80 15.50
C LYS A 131 14.10 20.29 15.76
N GLN A 132 14.27 20.72 17.03
CA GLN A 132 14.36 22.13 17.38
C GLN A 132 15.39 22.78 16.46
N GLY A 133 14.91 23.66 15.57
CA GLY A 133 15.81 24.47 14.76
C GLY A 133 16.72 25.30 15.65
N ALA A 134 17.93 25.57 15.21
CA ALA A 134 18.82 26.52 15.86
C ALA A 134 18.03 27.82 16.11
N PHE A 135 18.05 28.32 17.35
CA PHE A 135 17.30 29.48 17.86
C PHE A 135 15.84 29.23 18.32
N GLY A 136 15.43 28.00 18.66
CA GLY A 136 14.17 27.77 19.36
C GLY A 136 12.89 28.01 18.55
N SER A 137 12.97 28.27 17.26
CA SER A 137 11.80 28.37 16.38
C SER A 137 11.28 26.99 16.03
N LYS A 138 10.03 26.68 16.45
CA LYS A 138 9.31 25.49 16.03
C LYS A 138 8.96 25.64 14.54
N SER A 139 9.66 24.91 13.66
CA SER A 139 9.26 24.79 12.27
C SER A 139 8.06 23.84 12.20
N GLN A 140 6.91 24.34 11.73
CA GLN A 140 5.68 23.55 11.54
C GLN A 140 5.71 22.71 10.25
N THR A 141 6.86 22.44 9.67
CA THR A 141 6.99 21.50 8.57
C THR A 141 7.19 20.11 9.11
N THR A 142 6.10 19.37 9.26
CA THR A 142 6.10 17.94 9.57
C THR A 142 6.76 17.22 8.38
N SER A 143 8.07 17.00 8.44
CA SER A 143 8.74 16.19 7.44
C SER A 143 8.42 14.72 7.76
N ILE A 144 7.55 14.12 6.96
CA ILE A 144 7.38 12.67 6.95
C ILE A 144 8.68 12.09 6.38
N GLN A 145 9.61 11.76 7.26
CA GLN A 145 10.76 10.97 6.86
C GLN A 145 10.26 9.56 6.59
N THR A 146 10.08 9.26 5.33
CA THR A 146 10.00 7.88 4.88
C THR A 146 11.38 7.29 5.13
N ILE A 147 11.53 6.49 6.19
CA ILE A 147 12.76 5.71 6.43
C ILE A 147 12.81 4.64 5.33
N SER A 148 13.27 5.04 4.14
CA SER A 148 13.45 4.14 3.00
C SER A 148 14.88 3.60 2.95
N SER A 149 15.76 4.01 3.87
CA SER A 149 17.15 3.55 3.91
C SER A 149 17.71 3.61 5.32
N ILE A 150 17.37 2.64 6.14
CA ILE A 150 18.39 2.16 7.08
C ILE A 150 19.20 1.17 6.25
N GLN A 151 20.31 1.63 5.71
CA GLN A 151 21.33 0.81 5.11
C GLN A 151 21.97 0.01 6.24
N ALA A 152 21.37 -1.13 6.59
CA ALA A 152 21.98 -2.11 7.45
C ALA A 152 22.87 -2.98 6.57
N GLY A 153 24.08 -2.53 6.36
CA GLY A 153 25.18 -3.46 6.15
C GLY A 153 25.17 -4.40 7.33
N ASN A 154 25.20 -5.72 7.06
CA ASN A 154 25.30 -6.82 8.04
C ASN A 154 24.00 -7.18 8.80
N GLY A 155 22.90 -7.52 8.10
CA GLY A 155 21.85 -8.39 8.68
C GLY A 155 21.13 -7.87 9.92
N TYR A 156 21.12 -6.58 10.16
CA TYR A 156 20.46 -6.01 11.32
C TYR A 156 18.94 -6.05 11.17
N MET A 157 18.28 -6.70 12.12
CA MET A 157 16.89 -6.36 12.44
C MET A 157 16.84 -4.86 12.76
N ILE A 158 16.02 -4.11 12.05
CA ILE A 158 15.66 -2.75 12.47
C ILE A 158 15.19 -2.87 13.90
N ASP A 159 15.80 -2.10 14.81
CA ASP A 159 15.48 -2.13 16.22
C ASP A 159 14.06 -1.54 16.43
N PHE A 160 13.04 -2.37 16.18
CA PHE A 160 11.64 -2.00 16.36
C PHE A 160 11.31 -1.64 17.80
N GLU A 161 12.13 -2.05 18.77
CA GLU A 161 11.99 -1.66 20.17
C GLU A 161 12.14 -0.14 20.35
N LYS A 162 13.03 0.51 19.59
CA LYS A 162 13.19 1.98 19.64
C LYS A 162 12.05 2.74 18.95
N GLN A 163 11.28 2.07 18.06
CA GLN A 163 10.19 2.70 17.32
C GLN A 163 8.80 2.44 17.91
N LYS A 164 8.69 1.58 18.93
CA LYS A 164 7.42 1.23 19.58
C LYS A 164 6.62 2.45 20.08
N ASN A 165 7.29 3.54 20.39
CA ASN A 165 6.68 4.75 20.93
C ASN A 165 6.70 5.93 19.96
N SER A 166 7.00 5.72 18.69
CA SER A 166 7.02 6.81 17.71
C SER A 166 5.65 6.95 17.03
N PRO A 167 5.16 8.18 16.82
CA PRO A 167 3.96 8.38 16.02
C PRO A 167 4.21 7.91 14.56
N TYR A 168 3.18 7.35 13.93
CA TYR A 168 3.30 6.82 12.57
C TYR A 168 2.04 7.07 11.73
N THR A 169 2.20 6.97 10.43
CA THR A 169 1.12 6.94 9.46
C THR A 169 1.10 5.58 8.77
N TYR A 170 -0.09 5.05 8.52
CA TYR A 170 -0.29 3.91 7.63
C TYR A 170 -1.05 4.36 6.39
N LYS A 171 -0.47 4.15 5.23
CA LYS A 171 -1.02 4.62 3.96
C LYS A 171 -1.11 3.48 2.95
N LYS A 172 -2.25 3.41 2.26
CA LYS A 172 -2.47 2.60 1.06
C LYS A 172 -2.50 3.55 -0.13
N THR A 173 -1.63 3.32 -1.10
CA THR A 173 -1.53 4.19 -2.29
C THR A 173 -1.79 3.35 -3.54
N PRO A 174 -2.77 3.74 -4.38
CA PRO A 174 -3.03 3.06 -5.64
C PRO A 174 -2.01 3.43 -6.71
N TYR A 175 -1.67 2.45 -7.54
CA TYR A 175 -0.75 2.57 -8.67
C TYR A 175 -1.34 1.94 -9.92
N LEU A 176 -1.01 2.54 -11.06
CA LEU A 176 -1.21 1.93 -12.37
C LEU A 176 0.15 1.60 -12.98
N CYS A 177 0.20 0.49 -13.68
CA CYS A 177 1.34 0.11 -14.48
C CYS A 177 0.90 -0.18 -15.92
N ARG A 178 1.67 0.33 -16.86
CA ARG A 178 1.57 -0.02 -18.28
C ARG A 178 2.97 -0.24 -18.82
N LYS A 179 3.20 -1.38 -19.50
CA LYS A 179 4.51 -1.73 -20.11
C LYS A 179 5.67 -1.60 -19.12
N GLY A 180 5.50 -2.05 -17.87
CA GLY A 180 6.51 -2.00 -16.83
C GLY A 180 6.68 -0.62 -16.15
N ILE A 181 6.04 0.44 -16.64
CA ILE A 181 6.12 1.78 -16.05
C ILE A 181 5.05 1.92 -14.97
N VAL A 182 5.47 1.94 -13.71
CA VAL A 182 4.61 2.14 -12.54
C VAL A 182 4.50 3.62 -12.21
N GLN A 183 3.28 4.11 -11.99
CA GLN A 183 2.98 5.49 -11.60
C GLN A 183 1.85 5.56 -10.57
N PRO A 184 1.91 6.48 -9.59
CA PRO A 184 0.76 6.78 -8.73
C PRO A 184 -0.45 7.18 -9.57
N VAL A 185 -1.65 6.81 -9.11
CA VAL A 185 -2.88 7.09 -9.86
C VAL A 185 -3.17 8.58 -9.90
N THR A 186 -3.41 9.07 -11.10
CA THR A 186 -3.96 10.41 -11.40
C THR A 186 -4.80 10.31 -12.65
N LYS A 187 -5.71 11.28 -12.91
CA LYS A 187 -6.47 11.36 -14.17
C LYS A 187 -5.54 11.24 -15.39
N LYS A 188 -4.41 11.96 -15.38
CA LYS A 188 -3.42 11.96 -16.48
C LYS A 188 -2.81 10.56 -16.69
N VAL A 189 -2.51 9.84 -15.61
CA VAL A 189 -1.96 8.47 -15.67
C VAL A 189 -3.00 7.49 -16.19
N PHE A 190 -4.27 7.61 -15.77
CA PHE A 190 -5.36 6.80 -16.31
C PHE A 190 -5.49 6.96 -17.84
N ILE A 191 -5.52 8.21 -18.32
CA ILE A 191 -5.59 8.50 -19.77
C ILE A 191 -4.37 7.94 -20.51
N LYS A 192 -3.15 8.02 -19.92
CA LYS A 192 -1.96 7.41 -20.53
C LYS A 192 -2.04 5.89 -20.60
N CYS A 193 -2.65 5.25 -19.60
CA CYS A 193 -2.84 3.81 -19.58
C CYS A 193 -3.90 3.37 -20.60
N PHE A 194 -4.98 4.13 -20.78
CA PHE A 194 -6.10 3.85 -21.67
C PHE A 194 -6.33 5.01 -22.66
N PRO A 195 -5.43 5.25 -23.63
CA PRO A 195 -5.51 6.43 -24.49
C PRO A 195 -6.78 6.46 -25.35
N ASP A 196 -7.27 5.30 -25.77
CA ASP A 196 -8.47 5.16 -26.61
C ASP A 196 -9.78 5.33 -25.82
N LYS A 197 -9.69 5.44 -24.47
CA LYS A 197 -10.83 5.59 -23.56
C LYS A 197 -10.87 6.93 -22.83
N LYS A 198 -10.19 7.94 -23.36
CA LYS A 198 -10.08 9.26 -22.72
C LYS A 198 -11.45 9.85 -22.37
N GLU A 199 -12.40 9.85 -23.29
CA GLU A 199 -13.74 10.40 -23.07
C GLU A 199 -14.51 9.63 -21.97
N ALA A 200 -14.42 8.30 -21.99
CA ALA A 200 -15.04 7.46 -20.96
C ALA A 200 -14.44 7.71 -19.57
N ILE A 201 -13.12 7.94 -19.46
CA ILE A 201 -12.42 8.28 -18.22
C ILE A 201 -12.92 9.65 -17.71
N GLU A 202 -12.99 10.64 -18.59
CA GLU A 202 -13.43 12.00 -18.23
C GLU A 202 -14.89 12.01 -17.79
N LYS A 203 -15.74 11.28 -18.51
CA LYS A 203 -17.14 11.09 -18.14
C LYS A 203 -17.27 10.39 -16.78
N TYR A 204 -16.58 9.27 -16.57
CA TYR A 204 -16.62 8.57 -15.28
C TYR A 204 -16.23 9.46 -14.10
N ILE A 205 -15.14 10.23 -14.24
CA ILE A 205 -14.68 11.15 -13.21
C ILE A 205 -15.72 12.26 -12.95
N SER A 206 -16.33 12.83 -14.00
CA SER A 206 -17.34 13.89 -13.83
C SER A 206 -18.64 13.42 -13.18
N GLU A 207 -19.03 12.16 -13.41
CA GLU A 207 -20.28 11.59 -12.89
C GLU A 207 -20.12 11.01 -11.48
N ASN A 208 -18.93 10.48 -11.13
CA ASN A 208 -18.72 9.74 -9.87
C ASN A 208 -17.78 10.43 -8.88
N ASP A 209 -17.06 11.48 -9.30
CA ASP A 209 -16.06 12.22 -8.49
C ASP A 209 -15.14 11.31 -7.63
N PRO A 210 -14.49 10.29 -8.23
CA PRO A 210 -13.76 9.30 -7.46
C PRO A 210 -12.52 9.89 -6.78
N ASN A 211 -12.33 9.58 -5.52
CA ASN A 211 -11.08 9.88 -4.83
C ASN A 211 -9.95 8.98 -5.38
N LEU A 212 -9.11 9.53 -6.24
CA LEU A 212 -8.00 8.79 -6.87
C LEU A 212 -6.89 8.36 -5.90
N ASN A 213 -6.98 8.73 -4.62
CA ASN A 213 -6.14 8.19 -3.55
C ASN A 213 -6.81 7.01 -2.82
N ASN A 214 -8.08 6.74 -3.09
CA ASN A 214 -8.80 5.61 -2.53
C ASN A 214 -8.66 4.39 -3.43
N VAL A 215 -8.02 3.33 -2.92
CA VAL A 215 -7.74 2.11 -3.70
C VAL A 215 -9.03 1.45 -4.20
N GLN A 216 -10.09 1.44 -3.41
CA GLN A 216 -11.35 0.79 -3.78
C GLN A 216 -12.04 1.57 -4.91
N GLU A 217 -12.12 2.90 -4.83
CA GLU A 217 -12.73 3.73 -5.88
C GLU A 217 -11.93 3.69 -7.18
N VAL A 218 -10.59 3.67 -7.07
CA VAL A 218 -9.70 3.47 -8.23
C VAL A 218 -9.93 2.09 -8.86
N ARG A 219 -10.13 1.05 -8.06
CA ARG A 219 -10.40 -0.30 -8.53
C ARG A 219 -11.73 -0.39 -9.28
N GLU A 220 -12.77 0.26 -8.77
CA GLU A 220 -14.09 0.36 -9.42
C GLU A 220 -13.98 1.11 -10.75
N MET A 221 -13.29 2.25 -10.77
CA MET A 221 -13.00 3.00 -11.98
C MET A 221 -12.23 2.15 -12.99
N PHE A 222 -11.17 1.43 -12.56
CA PHE A 222 -10.39 0.56 -13.44
C PHE A 222 -11.27 -0.50 -14.09
N ARG A 223 -12.13 -1.17 -13.32
CA ARG A 223 -13.07 -2.18 -13.82
C ARG A 223 -14.08 -1.59 -14.81
N ALA A 224 -14.57 -0.38 -14.56
CA ALA A 224 -15.50 0.30 -15.46
C ALA A 224 -14.84 0.66 -16.79
N ILE A 225 -13.59 1.15 -16.74
CA ILE A 225 -12.86 1.61 -17.92
C ILE A 225 -12.26 0.41 -18.72
N SER A 226 -11.86 -0.67 -18.06
CA SER A 226 -11.19 -1.80 -18.71
C SER A 226 -12.12 -2.73 -19.51
N LYS A 227 -13.44 -2.64 -19.32
CA LYS A 227 -14.45 -3.34 -20.13
C LYS A 227 -14.49 -2.77 -21.55
#